data_dacff1831887eef7f1b16dd6c5b46961
#
_entry.id   dacff1831887eef7f1b16dd6c5b46961
#
_cell.length_a   1.000
_cell.length_b   1.000
_cell.length_c   1.000
_cell.angle_alpha   90.00
_cell.angle_beta   90.00
_cell.angle_gamma   90.00
#
_symmetry.space_group_name_H-M   'P 1'
#
loop_
_entity.id
_entity.type
_entity.pdbx_description
1 polymer ?
#
loop_
_entity_poly.entity_id
_entity_poly.type
_entity_poly.pdbx_seq_one_letter_code
_entity_poly.pdbx_strand_id
1 'polypeptide(L)'
;MSTNIVSYVETGNAKKNFYPTPESIAEQLLQDVDLRKVQYVLEPSAGKGDLARMTAGIRWRMIHRYRHIKTGLWVNDYIPKSEYEWREAFNNISIDCIEIDPVLRAVLESNTFRVIHDDFLTFETQKRYDLIVMNPPFDAGVDHLLHAVDIMRYGGTIACILNAESIRNPYSYKRQELLKVLDKYNANVRFVENGFSDAERKTAVVVALITFEIPAIELDSTIMEEMRKAPTYKSSRVTSDVADLVQYNAIEELVNCYNFEVACGIRLIEEYLAMSSMMKNGQSKHGKPLISLGVEGKCDELVDINKYIRATRSKYWESLFYQPVITEKFTSNLLDELRSSVREMADYEFSAYNILTLIIKMNKKTIVGIEETIIALFDKWTRLDWHENSPNRHYYNGWKTNSAFRIGKKAIQDFYAWSWGDVDAWRIIEMLSDVEKTMDFLDAGHTDWPFKLNDIIKDAINNGQTRKIETKYFFATFYKKGTCHLEFKDMNLLEKFNLFASQRKGWLPPQYGKKHYSEMDDEEKAVIDDFQGQDKYEEVMARRDYYLSASTNQLLMGV
;
A
#
# COMPACT_ATOMS: atom_id res chain seq x y z
N MET A 1 -12.38 1.63 -18.52
CA MET A 1 -12.63 0.64 -17.45
C MET A 1 -13.88 0.93 -16.60
N SER A 2 -14.36 2.18 -16.50
CA SER A 2 -15.54 2.54 -15.67
C SER A 2 -16.88 1.95 -16.14
N THR A 3 -17.10 1.82 -17.44
CA THR A 3 -18.38 1.33 -18.01
C THR A 3 -18.69 -0.15 -17.71
N ASN A 4 -17.66 -1.02 -17.57
CA ASN A 4 -17.88 -2.44 -17.28
C ASN A 4 -18.20 -2.70 -15.80
N ILE A 5 -17.73 -1.85 -14.88
CA ILE A 5 -17.97 -1.98 -13.45
C ILE A 5 -19.40 -1.52 -13.11
N VAL A 6 -19.83 -0.41 -13.71
CA VAL A 6 -21.22 0.07 -13.56
C VAL A 6 -22.21 -0.97 -14.08
N SER A 7 -21.96 -1.57 -15.24
CA SER A 7 -22.82 -2.64 -15.79
C SER A 7 -22.84 -3.92 -14.93
N TYR A 8 -21.73 -4.27 -14.28
CA TYR A 8 -21.66 -5.44 -13.38
C TYR A 8 -22.55 -5.25 -12.15
N VAL A 9 -22.58 -4.05 -11.59
CA VAL A 9 -23.43 -3.71 -10.45
C VAL A 9 -24.89 -3.54 -10.86
N GLU A 10 -25.16 -2.94 -12.02
CA GLU A 10 -26.51 -2.73 -12.56
C GLU A 10 -27.16 -4.04 -13.05
N THR A 11 -26.37 -5.01 -13.56
CA THR A 11 -26.91 -6.30 -14.06
C THR A 11 -27.21 -7.33 -12.98
N GLY A 12 -27.02 -6.99 -11.69
CA GLY A 12 -27.34 -7.89 -10.58
C GLY A 12 -26.39 -9.09 -10.42
N ASN A 13 -25.23 -9.08 -11.08
CA ASN A 13 -24.19 -10.10 -10.95
C ASN A 13 -23.34 -9.93 -9.67
N ALA A 14 -23.51 -8.82 -8.92
CA ALA A 14 -23.07 -8.74 -7.55
C ALA A 14 -23.75 -9.82 -6.71
N LYS A 15 -23.02 -10.43 -5.77
CA LYS A 15 -23.53 -11.52 -4.91
C LYS A 15 -24.96 -11.23 -4.44
N LYS A 16 -25.78 -12.28 -4.31
CA LYS A 16 -27.23 -12.23 -3.97
C LYS A 16 -27.59 -11.31 -2.78
N ASN A 17 -26.62 -10.96 -1.92
CA ASN A 17 -26.82 -10.29 -0.64
C ASN A 17 -26.29 -8.84 -0.58
N PHE A 18 -25.96 -8.23 -1.73
CA PHE A 18 -25.55 -6.83 -1.74
C PHE A 18 -26.77 -5.90 -1.82
N TYR A 19 -26.94 -5.05 -0.81
CA TYR A 19 -28.02 -4.06 -0.70
C TYR A 19 -27.41 -2.69 -0.36
N PRO A 20 -27.25 -1.78 -1.35
CA PRO A 20 -26.78 -0.42 -1.10
C PRO A 20 -27.66 0.30 -0.08
N THR A 21 -27.06 0.97 0.88
CA THR A 21 -27.78 1.67 1.93
C THR A 21 -28.35 3.00 1.43
N PRO A 22 -29.70 3.20 1.45
CA PRO A 22 -30.29 4.49 1.11
C PRO A 22 -29.87 5.61 2.06
N GLU A 23 -29.74 6.84 1.55
CA GLU A 23 -29.34 8.01 2.35
C GLU A 23 -30.30 8.23 3.54
N SER A 24 -31.60 8.06 3.33
CA SER A 24 -32.60 8.22 4.40
C SER A 24 -32.43 7.23 5.55
N ILE A 25 -31.98 6.00 5.26
CA ILE A 25 -31.71 4.97 6.29
C ILE A 25 -30.41 5.28 7.02
N ALA A 26 -29.37 5.70 6.30
CA ALA A 26 -28.11 6.10 6.92
C ALA A 26 -28.29 7.31 7.84
N GLU A 27 -29.07 8.33 7.43
CA GLU A 27 -29.40 9.48 8.26
C GLU A 27 -30.16 9.07 9.54
N GLN A 28 -31.14 8.19 9.43
CA GLN A 28 -31.85 7.65 10.58
C GLN A 28 -30.95 6.83 11.50
N LEU A 29 -30.04 6.03 10.94
CA LEU A 29 -29.10 5.22 11.71
C LEU A 29 -28.15 6.09 12.54
N LEU A 30 -27.62 7.17 11.91
CA LEU A 30 -26.57 8.01 12.49
C LEU A 30 -27.09 9.18 13.33
N GLN A 31 -28.42 9.42 13.38
CA GLN A 31 -28.97 10.56 14.14
C GLN A 31 -28.65 10.50 15.63
N ASP A 32 -28.48 9.31 16.20
CA ASP A 32 -28.19 9.09 17.63
C ASP A 32 -26.69 9.00 17.93
N VAL A 33 -25.83 9.11 16.89
CA VAL A 33 -24.38 9.03 17.03
C VAL A 33 -23.79 10.44 17.15
N ASP A 34 -23.02 10.72 18.20
CA ASP A 34 -22.28 11.99 18.33
C ASP A 34 -21.03 11.98 17.44
N LEU A 35 -21.22 12.26 16.16
CA LEU A 35 -20.16 12.24 15.16
C LEU A 35 -19.03 13.27 15.40
N ARG A 36 -19.22 14.24 16.32
CA ARG A 36 -18.17 15.22 16.68
C ARG A 36 -17.00 14.58 17.43
N LYS A 37 -17.27 13.45 18.09
CA LYS A 37 -16.26 12.68 18.85
C LYS A 37 -15.60 11.58 18.04
N VAL A 38 -16.09 11.33 16.82
CA VAL A 38 -15.63 10.24 15.97
C VAL A 38 -14.45 10.69 15.12
N GLN A 39 -13.33 10.00 15.22
CA GLN A 39 -12.13 10.19 14.41
C GLN A 39 -11.79 8.94 13.59
N TYR A 40 -11.98 7.76 14.16
CA TYR A 40 -11.66 6.48 13.55
C TYR A 40 -12.93 5.67 13.33
N VAL A 41 -13.24 5.39 12.06
CA VAL A 41 -14.44 4.65 11.65
C VAL A 41 -14.04 3.35 10.97
N LEU A 42 -14.77 2.27 11.25
CA LEU A 42 -14.71 1.03 10.50
C LEU A 42 -16.06 0.77 9.83
N GLU A 43 -16.05 0.52 8.52
CA GLU A 43 -17.19 -0.01 7.77
C GLU A 43 -16.89 -1.43 7.30
N PRO A 44 -17.32 -2.46 8.05
CA PRO A 44 -17.16 -3.86 7.67
C PRO A 44 -18.27 -4.31 6.73
N SER A 45 -18.10 -4.57 5.53
CA SER A 45 -19.06 -4.86 4.45
C SER A 45 -19.43 -3.61 3.67
N ALA A 46 -18.39 -2.91 3.21
CA ALA A 46 -18.51 -1.55 2.71
C ALA A 46 -19.21 -1.43 1.34
N GLY A 47 -19.35 -2.53 0.59
CA GLY A 47 -19.97 -2.49 -0.71
C GLY A 47 -19.27 -1.52 -1.67
N LYS A 48 -19.97 -0.46 -2.10
CA LYS A 48 -19.39 0.64 -2.89
C LYS A 48 -18.87 1.80 -2.03
N GLY A 49 -19.01 1.74 -0.69
CA GLY A 49 -18.67 2.81 0.24
C GLY A 49 -19.75 3.88 0.41
N ASP A 50 -21.01 3.55 0.13
CA ASP A 50 -22.11 4.52 0.24
C ASP A 50 -22.33 4.95 1.70
N LEU A 51 -22.31 4.02 2.64
CA LEU A 51 -22.48 4.30 4.06
C LEU A 51 -21.28 5.08 4.64
N ALA A 52 -20.05 4.74 4.23
CA ALA A 52 -18.85 5.49 4.60
C ALA A 52 -18.92 6.95 4.14
N ARG A 53 -19.33 7.18 2.87
CA ARG A 53 -19.52 8.54 2.34
C ARG A 53 -20.54 9.32 3.15
N MET A 54 -21.69 8.69 3.42
CA MET A 54 -22.77 9.33 4.18
C MET A 54 -22.32 9.65 5.60
N THR A 55 -21.58 8.77 6.24
CA THR A 55 -21.00 8.99 7.57
C THR A 55 -20.07 10.22 7.57
N ALA A 56 -19.16 10.33 6.60
CA ALA A 56 -18.29 11.48 6.45
C ALA A 56 -19.08 12.77 6.12
N GLY A 57 -20.06 12.70 5.23
CA GLY A 57 -20.88 13.83 4.81
C GLY A 57 -21.76 14.39 5.91
N ILE A 58 -22.36 13.54 6.75
CA ILE A 58 -23.18 13.98 7.90
C ILE A 58 -22.31 14.73 8.89
N ARG A 59 -21.13 14.21 9.22
CA ARG A 59 -20.19 14.91 10.12
C ARG A 59 -19.81 16.29 9.58
N TRP A 60 -19.55 16.40 8.29
CA TRP A 60 -19.18 17.67 7.68
C TRP A 60 -20.31 18.69 7.75
N ARG A 61 -21.55 18.30 7.46
CA ARG A 61 -22.74 19.18 7.65
C ARG A 61 -22.88 19.68 9.07
N MET A 62 -22.57 18.89 10.08
CA MET A 62 -22.65 19.26 11.50
C MET A 62 -21.54 20.23 11.95
N ILE A 63 -20.34 20.13 11.36
CA ILE A 63 -19.19 20.98 11.74
C ILE A 63 -19.33 22.40 11.18
N HIS A 64 -19.97 22.58 10.04
CA HIS A 64 -20.11 23.89 9.38
C HIS A 64 -21.30 24.73 9.85
N ARG A 65 -21.97 24.36 10.93
CA ARG A 65 -22.94 25.26 11.58
C ARG A 65 -22.21 26.22 12.48
N TYR A 66 -21.80 27.37 11.95
CA TYR A 66 -21.12 28.43 12.73
C TYR A 66 -21.94 29.70 12.79
N ARG A 67 -21.72 30.47 13.87
CA ARG A 67 -22.32 31.77 14.02
C ARG A 67 -21.48 32.81 13.28
N HIS A 68 -22.04 33.42 12.25
CA HIS A 68 -21.32 34.42 11.49
C HIS A 68 -20.94 35.62 12.40
N ILE A 69 -19.65 35.92 12.49
CA ILE A 69 -19.06 36.85 13.46
C ILE A 69 -19.61 38.28 13.29
N LYS A 70 -19.93 38.72 12.07
CA LYS A 70 -20.41 40.08 11.81
C LYS A 70 -21.93 40.26 11.97
N THR A 71 -22.73 39.23 11.75
CA THR A 71 -24.20 39.32 11.72
C THR A 71 -24.86 38.64 12.89
N GLY A 72 -24.17 37.84 13.67
CA GLY A 72 -24.71 37.05 14.77
C GLY A 72 -25.72 35.97 14.37
N LEU A 73 -26.00 35.83 13.09
CA LEU A 73 -26.94 34.85 12.55
C LEU A 73 -26.24 33.47 12.32
N TRP A 74 -27.03 32.41 12.48
CA TRP A 74 -26.59 31.08 12.12
C TRP A 74 -26.63 30.93 10.61
N VAL A 75 -25.47 30.72 9.98
CA VAL A 75 -25.35 30.48 8.54
C VAL A 75 -25.24 28.98 8.33
N ASN A 76 -26.18 28.44 7.55
CA ASN A 76 -26.07 27.10 7.01
C ASN A 76 -25.46 27.26 5.61
N ASP A 77 -24.17 27.07 5.49
CA ASP A 77 -23.55 26.95 4.18
C ASP A 77 -23.94 25.59 3.60
N TYR A 78 -24.87 25.62 2.65
CA TYR A 78 -25.11 24.50 1.75
C TYR A 78 -23.99 24.52 0.72
N ILE A 79 -22.93 23.78 0.96
CA ILE A 79 -21.92 23.55 -0.06
C ILE A 79 -22.47 22.45 -0.97
N PRO A 80 -22.49 22.66 -2.29
CA PRO A 80 -22.94 21.63 -3.24
C PRO A 80 -22.12 20.34 -3.04
N LYS A 81 -22.76 19.20 -3.13
CA LYS A 81 -22.13 17.86 -3.03
C LYS A 81 -21.27 17.60 -4.27
N SER A 82 -20.11 18.23 -4.38
CA SER A 82 -19.15 17.96 -5.42
C SER A 82 -18.18 16.84 -4.97
N GLU A 83 -17.64 16.10 -5.92
CA GLU A 83 -16.67 15.03 -5.64
C GLU A 83 -15.41 15.54 -4.92
N TYR A 84 -15.10 16.82 -5.08
CA TYR A 84 -13.98 17.50 -4.41
C TYR A 84 -14.23 17.70 -2.91
N GLU A 85 -15.46 18.01 -2.52
CA GLU A 85 -15.84 18.26 -1.12
C GLU A 85 -15.86 16.99 -0.28
N TRP A 86 -16.15 15.83 -0.89
CA TRP A 86 -16.02 14.55 -0.22
C TRP A 86 -14.57 14.24 0.17
N ARG A 87 -13.61 14.60 -0.66
CA ARG A 87 -12.18 14.40 -0.37
C ARG A 87 -11.70 15.25 0.81
N GLU A 88 -12.17 16.49 0.93
CA GLU A 88 -11.85 17.35 2.09
C GLU A 88 -12.51 16.84 3.38
N ALA A 89 -13.73 16.33 3.32
CA ALA A 89 -14.41 15.74 4.47
C ALA A 89 -13.66 14.50 5.00
N PHE A 90 -13.10 13.67 4.13
CA PHE A 90 -12.28 12.51 4.48
C PHE A 90 -10.97 12.87 5.20
N ASN A 91 -10.41 14.07 5.01
CA ASN A 91 -9.18 14.49 5.68
C ASN A 91 -9.34 14.60 7.22
N ASN A 92 -10.56 14.67 7.73
CA ASN A 92 -10.86 14.84 9.16
C ASN A 92 -11.31 13.53 9.84
N ILE A 93 -11.64 12.49 9.08
CA ILE A 93 -12.06 11.17 9.58
C ILE A 93 -11.22 10.10 8.90
N SER A 94 -10.67 9.20 9.69
CA SER A 94 -9.99 8.01 9.16
C SER A 94 -11.02 6.88 9.03
N ILE A 95 -11.43 6.56 7.80
CA ILE A 95 -12.37 5.48 7.51
C ILE A 95 -11.64 4.29 6.94
N ASP A 96 -11.79 3.14 7.57
CA ASP A 96 -11.32 1.85 7.09
C ASP A 96 -12.50 1.04 6.59
N CYS A 97 -12.34 0.41 5.43
CA CYS A 97 -13.36 -0.43 4.81
C CYS A 97 -12.89 -1.88 4.71
N ILE A 98 -13.83 -2.81 4.84
CA ILE A 98 -13.61 -4.22 4.57
C ILE A 98 -14.69 -4.68 3.59
N GLU A 99 -14.31 -5.44 2.55
CA GLU A 99 -15.26 -5.92 1.54
C GLU A 99 -14.78 -7.23 0.94
N ILE A 100 -15.65 -8.24 0.95
CA ILE A 100 -15.32 -9.60 0.50
C ILE A 100 -15.33 -9.72 -1.03
N ASP A 101 -16.16 -8.95 -1.73
CA ASP A 101 -16.25 -9.01 -3.18
C ASP A 101 -15.09 -8.26 -3.84
N PRO A 102 -14.22 -8.92 -4.63
CA PRO A 102 -13.05 -8.29 -5.24
C PRO A 102 -13.39 -7.18 -6.23
N VAL A 103 -14.58 -7.21 -6.85
CA VAL A 103 -15.02 -6.15 -7.78
C VAL A 103 -15.42 -4.91 -6.99
N LEU A 104 -16.16 -5.08 -5.90
CA LEU A 104 -16.53 -3.98 -5.01
C LEU A 104 -15.31 -3.38 -4.30
N ARG A 105 -14.31 -4.20 -3.92
CA ARG A 105 -13.03 -3.68 -3.43
C ARG A 105 -12.34 -2.77 -4.45
N ALA A 106 -12.29 -3.17 -5.71
CA ALA A 106 -11.73 -2.33 -6.77
C ALA A 106 -12.50 -1.00 -6.95
N VAL A 107 -13.82 -1.01 -6.75
CA VAL A 107 -14.65 0.20 -6.75
C VAL A 107 -14.30 1.10 -5.55
N LEU A 108 -14.17 0.53 -4.35
CA LEU A 108 -13.77 1.26 -3.15
C LEU A 108 -12.40 1.92 -3.34
N GLU A 109 -11.41 1.16 -3.81
CA GLU A 109 -10.06 1.67 -4.07
C GLU A 109 -10.05 2.78 -5.14
N SER A 110 -10.86 2.64 -6.21
CA SER A 110 -11.01 3.69 -7.24
C SER A 110 -11.63 4.98 -6.70
N ASN A 111 -12.47 4.86 -5.68
CA ASN A 111 -13.09 5.97 -4.97
C ASN A 111 -12.26 6.48 -3.78
N THR A 112 -10.98 6.09 -3.70
CA THR A 112 -10.02 6.50 -2.65
C THR A 112 -10.35 6.02 -1.23
N PHE A 113 -11.23 5.01 -1.08
CA PHE A 113 -11.43 4.36 0.22
C PHE A 113 -10.28 3.42 0.54
N ARG A 114 -9.91 3.39 1.80
CA ARG A 114 -8.88 2.49 2.31
C ARG A 114 -9.50 1.14 2.63
N VAL A 115 -9.24 0.12 1.81
CA VAL A 115 -9.64 -1.26 2.07
C VAL A 115 -8.52 -1.97 2.82
N ILE A 116 -8.78 -2.38 4.06
CA ILE A 116 -7.77 -2.93 4.97
C ILE A 116 -7.78 -4.46 5.07
N HIS A 117 -8.89 -5.11 4.71
CA HIS A 117 -9.06 -6.57 4.74
C HIS A 117 -10.17 -7.00 3.77
N ASP A 118 -10.27 -8.29 3.47
CA ASP A 118 -11.30 -8.84 2.58
C ASP A 118 -12.47 -9.48 3.33
N ASP A 119 -12.25 -10.20 4.44
CA ASP A 119 -13.30 -10.86 5.22
C ASP A 119 -13.35 -10.32 6.65
N PHE A 120 -14.46 -9.65 6.98
CA PHE A 120 -14.63 -9.07 8.31
C PHE A 120 -14.62 -10.10 9.43
N LEU A 121 -15.16 -11.30 9.20
CA LEU A 121 -15.24 -12.32 10.26
C LEU A 121 -13.87 -12.91 10.63
N THR A 122 -12.86 -12.71 9.79
CA THR A 122 -11.48 -13.12 10.07
C THR A 122 -10.56 -11.94 10.41
N PHE A 123 -11.12 -10.73 10.40
CA PHE A 123 -10.34 -9.53 10.68
C PHE A 123 -10.07 -9.37 12.18
N GLU A 124 -8.80 -9.23 12.52
CA GLU A 124 -8.33 -8.93 13.87
C GLU A 124 -7.49 -7.66 13.86
N THR A 125 -7.63 -6.82 14.88
CA THR A 125 -6.87 -5.58 14.98
C THR A 125 -6.69 -5.13 16.42
N GLN A 126 -5.60 -4.39 16.68
CA GLN A 126 -5.37 -3.63 17.91
C GLN A 126 -5.79 -2.16 17.75
N LYS A 127 -6.09 -1.72 16.52
CA LYS A 127 -6.58 -0.35 16.27
C LYS A 127 -7.92 -0.16 16.97
N ARG A 128 -8.05 0.98 17.66
CA ARG A 128 -9.30 1.36 18.34
C ARG A 128 -10.11 2.26 17.42
N TYR A 129 -11.36 1.89 17.24
CA TYR A 129 -12.33 2.66 16.48
C TYR A 129 -13.28 3.37 17.44
N ASP A 130 -13.69 4.58 17.05
CA ASP A 130 -14.71 5.35 17.79
C ASP A 130 -16.11 4.94 17.34
N LEU A 131 -16.23 4.52 16.05
CA LEU A 131 -17.49 4.10 15.45
C LEU A 131 -17.27 2.89 14.51
N ILE A 132 -18.10 1.88 14.69
CA ILE A 132 -18.33 0.86 13.65
C ILE A 132 -19.71 1.12 13.06
N VAL A 133 -19.75 1.43 11.76
CA VAL A 133 -21.00 1.61 11.02
C VAL A 133 -21.13 0.52 9.98
N MET A 134 -22.25 -0.20 9.93
CA MET A 134 -22.33 -1.40 9.10
C MET A 134 -23.73 -1.71 8.61
N ASN A 135 -23.79 -2.21 7.36
CA ASN A 135 -24.94 -2.87 6.76
C ASN A 135 -24.50 -4.26 6.27
N PRO A 136 -24.35 -5.24 7.19
CA PRO A 136 -23.82 -6.56 6.86
C PRO A 136 -24.81 -7.38 6.00
N PRO A 137 -24.33 -8.45 5.32
CA PRO A 137 -25.20 -9.39 4.64
C PRO A 137 -26.27 -9.94 5.60
N PHE A 138 -27.53 -9.96 5.18
CA PHE A 138 -28.66 -10.31 6.06
C PHE A 138 -28.60 -11.73 6.63
N ASP A 139 -27.94 -12.65 5.92
CA ASP A 139 -27.74 -14.03 6.36
C ASP A 139 -26.64 -14.18 7.42
N ALA A 140 -25.63 -13.31 7.41
CA ALA A 140 -24.50 -13.31 8.34
C ALA A 140 -24.51 -12.12 9.32
N GLY A 141 -25.57 -11.31 9.32
CA GLY A 141 -25.59 -10.04 10.06
C GLY A 141 -25.40 -10.19 11.56
N VAL A 142 -25.91 -11.28 12.16
CA VAL A 142 -25.73 -11.56 13.59
C VAL A 142 -24.26 -11.83 13.92
N ASP A 143 -23.59 -12.64 13.11
CA ASP A 143 -22.17 -12.96 13.31
C ASP A 143 -21.30 -11.70 13.15
N HIS A 144 -21.61 -10.85 12.16
CA HIS A 144 -20.93 -9.58 11.97
C HIS A 144 -21.10 -8.65 13.17
N LEU A 145 -22.32 -8.52 13.70
CA LEU A 145 -22.55 -7.62 14.84
C LEU A 145 -21.86 -8.12 16.11
N LEU A 146 -21.89 -9.43 16.38
CA LEU A 146 -21.17 -9.99 17.52
C LEU A 146 -19.67 -9.79 17.39
N HIS A 147 -19.11 -10.00 16.20
CA HIS A 147 -17.70 -9.73 15.94
C HIS A 147 -17.34 -8.23 16.05
N ALA A 148 -18.22 -7.33 15.63
CA ALA A 148 -18.05 -5.90 15.84
C ALA A 148 -17.98 -5.53 17.33
N VAL A 149 -18.77 -6.18 18.18
CA VAL A 149 -18.71 -6.01 19.64
C VAL A 149 -17.34 -6.44 20.20
N ASP A 150 -16.79 -7.54 19.70
CA ASP A 150 -15.46 -8.02 20.12
C ASP A 150 -14.34 -7.05 19.71
N ILE A 151 -14.42 -6.49 18.50
CA ILE A 151 -13.47 -5.45 18.04
C ILE A 151 -13.61 -4.20 18.90
N MET A 152 -14.84 -3.79 19.26
CA MET A 152 -15.14 -2.56 20.00
C MET A 152 -14.97 -2.72 21.53
N ARG A 153 -14.37 -3.81 22.00
CA ARG A 153 -14.23 -4.15 23.44
C ARG A 153 -13.59 -3.05 24.31
N TYR A 154 -12.85 -2.14 23.71
CA TYR A 154 -12.21 -1.02 24.45
C TYR A 154 -13.05 0.26 24.51
N GLY A 155 -14.27 0.23 24.01
CA GLY A 155 -15.19 1.34 24.00
C GLY A 155 -15.42 1.92 22.62
N GLY A 156 -16.55 2.60 22.43
CA GLY A 156 -16.98 3.26 21.21
C GLY A 156 -18.41 2.93 20.83
N THR A 157 -18.87 3.42 19.69
CA THR A 157 -20.25 3.31 19.23
C THR A 157 -20.38 2.30 18.09
N ILE A 158 -21.42 1.47 18.13
CA ILE A 158 -21.81 0.61 17.02
C ILE A 158 -23.15 1.08 16.46
N ALA A 159 -23.20 1.27 15.13
CA ALA A 159 -24.40 1.61 14.38
C ALA A 159 -24.59 0.55 13.27
N CYS A 160 -25.62 -0.26 13.37
CA CYS A 160 -25.81 -1.46 12.54
C CYS A 160 -27.23 -1.55 11.98
N ILE A 161 -27.33 -1.98 10.70
CA ILE A 161 -28.58 -2.32 10.04
C ILE A 161 -28.70 -3.85 9.99
N LEU A 162 -29.71 -4.40 10.62
CA LEU A 162 -30.00 -5.84 10.57
C LEU A 162 -31.37 -6.13 10.02
N ASN A 163 -31.56 -7.36 9.56
CA ASN A 163 -32.91 -7.89 9.34
C ASN A 163 -33.66 -7.94 10.69
N ALA A 164 -34.87 -7.35 10.75
CA ALA A 164 -35.69 -7.31 11.96
C ALA A 164 -35.98 -8.71 12.55
N GLU A 165 -36.05 -9.73 11.72
CA GLU A 165 -36.24 -11.11 12.14
C GLU A 165 -35.10 -11.66 13.00
N SER A 166 -33.91 -11.10 12.89
CA SER A 166 -32.76 -11.46 13.74
C SER A 166 -33.00 -11.13 15.22
N ILE A 167 -33.86 -10.14 15.49
CA ILE A 167 -34.22 -9.68 16.83
C ILE A 167 -35.58 -10.23 17.24
N ARG A 168 -36.57 -10.18 16.33
CA ARG A 168 -37.96 -10.61 16.64
C ARG A 168 -38.09 -12.11 16.85
N ASN A 169 -37.22 -12.90 16.21
CA ASN A 169 -37.27 -14.35 16.23
C ASN A 169 -35.93 -14.98 16.67
N PRO A 170 -35.65 -15.03 17.99
CA PRO A 170 -34.37 -15.51 18.54
C PRO A 170 -34.29 -17.02 18.65
N TYR A 171 -34.52 -17.76 17.56
CA TYR A 171 -34.57 -19.24 17.58
C TYR A 171 -33.18 -19.90 17.70
N SER A 172 -32.09 -19.19 17.37
CA SER A 172 -30.72 -19.72 17.44
C SER A 172 -29.96 -19.20 18.65
N TYR A 173 -28.95 -19.95 19.11
CA TYR A 173 -28.09 -19.53 20.20
C TYR A 173 -27.43 -18.13 19.94
N LYS A 174 -26.92 -17.90 18.74
CA LYS A 174 -26.30 -16.63 18.37
C LYS A 174 -27.30 -15.45 18.42
N ARG A 175 -28.54 -15.65 18.00
CA ARG A 175 -29.57 -14.60 18.11
C ARG A 175 -29.96 -14.31 19.58
N GLN A 176 -29.96 -15.33 20.43
CA GLN A 176 -30.18 -15.16 21.86
C GLN A 176 -29.00 -14.43 22.52
N GLU A 177 -27.77 -14.73 22.09
CA GLU A 177 -26.57 -14.01 22.53
C GLU A 177 -26.60 -12.54 22.09
N LEU A 178 -26.99 -12.27 20.84
CA LEU A 178 -27.20 -10.91 20.36
C LEU A 178 -28.19 -10.14 21.24
N LEU A 179 -29.33 -10.71 21.60
CA LEU A 179 -30.30 -10.03 22.48
C LEU A 179 -29.72 -9.70 23.85
N LYS A 180 -28.91 -10.60 24.43
CA LYS A 180 -28.21 -10.30 25.69
C LYS A 180 -27.20 -9.15 25.54
N VAL A 181 -26.51 -9.07 24.41
CA VAL A 181 -25.58 -7.96 24.11
C VAL A 181 -26.35 -6.65 23.98
N LEU A 182 -27.45 -6.63 23.23
CA LEU A 182 -28.28 -5.44 23.05
C LEU A 182 -28.86 -4.95 24.38
N ASP A 183 -29.31 -5.86 25.23
CA ASP A 183 -29.83 -5.55 26.58
C ASP A 183 -28.69 -5.02 27.48
N LYS A 184 -27.55 -5.68 27.48
CA LYS A 184 -26.37 -5.28 28.28
C LYS A 184 -25.93 -3.83 28.02
N TYR A 185 -25.97 -3.41 26.77
CA TYR A 185 -25.53 -2.07 26.36
C TYR A 185 -26.69 -1.09 26.14
N ASN A 186 -27.92 -1.42 26.58
CA ASN A 186 -29.12 -0.60 26.41
C ASN A 186 -29.29 -0.08 24.97
N ALA A 187 -29.16 -0.99 23.99
CA ALA A 187 -29.17 -0.62 22.60
C ALA A 187 -30.50 0.04 22.17
N ASN A 188 -30.39 1.14 21.43
CA ASN A 188 -31.55 1.74 20.77
C ASN A 188 -31.84 0.94 19.49
N VAL A 189 -33.03 0.33 19.43
CA VAL A 189 -33.47 -0.52 18.31
C VAL A 189 -34.73 0.08 17.71
N ARG A 190 -34.66 0.50 16.45
CA ARG A 190 -35.78 1.03 15.68
C ARG A 190 -36.08 0.14 14.48
N PHE A 191 -37.35 -0.19 14.29
CA PHE A 191 -37.76 -0.99 13.13
C PHE A 191 -38.27 -0.06 12.02
N VAL A 192 -37.77 -0.27 10.80
CA VAL A 192 -38.15 0.50 9.62
C VAL A 192 -38.74 -0.46 8.58
N GLU A 193 -39.99 -0.22 8.24
CA GLU A 193 -40.69 -0.94 7.16
C GLU A 193 -40.38 -0.28 5.82
N ASN A 194 -40.19 -1.11 4.78
CA ASN A 194 -39.89 -0.65 3.43
C ASN A 194 -38.66 0.29 3.29
N GLY A 195 -37.71 0.20 4.23
CA GLY A 195 -36.54 1.07 4.28
C GLY A 195 -35.65 1.00 3.03
N PHE A 196 -35.75 -0.07 2.26
CA PHE A 196 -35.01 -0.27 0.99
C PHE A 196 -35.90 -0.20 -0.24
N SER A 197 -37.11 0.41 -0.15
CA SER A 197 -38.02 0.61 -1.31
C SER A 197 -37.40 1.51 -2.40
N ASP A 198 -36.60 2.48 -1.99
CA ASP A 198 -35.94 3.47 -2.86
C ASP A 198 -34.46 3.12 -3.12
N ALA A 199 -33.98 1.96 -2.62
CA ALA A 199 -32.64 1.48 -2.89
C ALA A 199 -32.44 1.06 -4.35
N GLU A 200 -31.21 1.07 -4.84
CA GLU A 200 -30.88 0.50 -6.17
C GLU A 200 -31.35 -0.95 -6.30
N ARG A 201 -31.36 -1.70 -5.21
CA ARG A 201 -31.95 -3.03 -5.11
C ARG A 201 -33.04 -3.04 -4.05
N LYS A 202 -34.28 -3.13 -4.50
CA LYS A 202 -35.48 -3.08 -3.65
C LYS A 202 -35.69 -4.38 -2.88
N THR A 203 -36.03 -4.25 -1.61
CA THR A 203 -36.49 -5.36 -0.78
C THR A 203 -37.60 -4.90 0.17
N ALA A 204 -38.58 -5.76 0.38
CA ALA A 204 -39.67 -5.52 1.34
C ALA A 204 -39.34 -5.98 2.77
N VAL A 205 -38.06 -6.28 3.05
CA VAL A 205 -37.63 -6.75 4.36
C VAL A 205 -37.70 -5.60 5.35
N VAL A 206 -38.32 -5.84 6.50
CA VAL A 206 -38.27 -4.93 7.65
C VAL A 206 -36.87 -4.98 8.23
N VAL A 207 -36.23 -3.82 8.39
CA VAL A 207 -34.90 -3.71 8.98
C VAL A 207 -34.95 -3.15 10.39
N ALA A 208 -34.00 -3.52 11.21
CA ALA A 208 -33.74 -2.95 12.51
C ALA A 208 -32.51 -2.06 12.45
N LEU A 209 -32.66 -0.78 12.79
CA LEU A 209 -31.58 0.16 13.01
C LEU A 209 -31.18 0.07 14.47
N ILE A 210 -29.96 -0.33 14.72
CA ILE A 210 -29.43 -0.64 16.05
C ILE A 210 -28.27 0.32 16.32
N THR A 211 -28.35 1.06 17.43
CA THR A 211 -27.25 1.95 17.85
C THR A 211 -27.04 1.77 19.35
N PHE A 212 -25.82 1.55 19.76
CA PHE A 212 -25.43 1.47 21.17
C PHE A 212 -23.98 1.87 21.38
N GLU A 213 -23.67 2.28 22.59
CA GLU A 213 -22.33 2.66 23.02
C GLU A 213 -21.77 1.56 23.94
N ILE A 214 -20.58 1.10 23.64
CA ILE A 214 -19.78 0.25 24.52
C ILE A 214 -18.93 1.19 25.38
N PRO A 215 -19.07 1.17 26.72
CA PRO A 215 -18.30 2.07 27.57
C PRO A 215 -16.81 1.76 27.47
N ALA A 216 -16.00 2.81 27.53
CA ALA A 216 -14.55 2.66 27.62
C ALA A 216 -14.19 1.85 28.88
N ILE A 217 -13.26 0.92 28.75
CA ILE A 217 -12.75 0.16 29.90
C ILE A 217 -11.96 1.13 30.78
N GLU A 218 -12.27 1.16 32.08
CA GLU A 218 -11.38 1.80 33.04
C GLU A 218 -10.07 1.03 33.09
N LEU A 219 -8.97 1.73 32.84
CA LEU A 219 -7.64 1.14 32.83
C LEU A 219 -7.17 0.95 34.27
N ASP A 220 -7.14 -0.27 34.73
CA ASP A 220 -6.53 -0.63 36.00
C ASP A 220 -5.02 -0.84 35.80
N SER A 221 -4.24 -0.13 36.61
CA SER A 221 -2.78 -0.27 36.55
C SER A 221 -2.33 -1.53 37.30
N THR A 222 -1.71 -2.47 36.58
CA THR A 222 -1.12 -3.66 37.20
C THR A 222 0.04 -3.28 38.14
N ILE A 223 0.77 -2.21 37.84
CA ILE A 223 1.82 -1.67 38.70
C ILE A 223 1.20 -1.14 40.00
N MET A 224 0.10 -0.41 39.92
CA MET A 224 -0.60 0.10 41.12
C MET A 224 -1.20 -1.02 41.95
N GLU A 225 -1.74 -2.07 41.34
CA GLU A 225 -2.25 -3.24 42.06
C GLU A 225 -1.12 -4.00 42.78
N GLU A 226 0.02 -4.20 42.11
CA GLU A 226 1.19 -4.84 42.70
C GLU A 226 1.78 -4.01 43.86
N MET A 227 1.84 -2.70 43.70
CA MET A 227 2.27 -1.78 44.77
C MET A 227 1.32 -1.76 45.96
N ARG A 228 0.01 -1.90 45.76
CA ARG A 228 -0.96 -2.05 46.86
C ARG A 228 -0.84 -3.38 47.60
N LYS A 229 -0.35 -4.43 46.92
CA LYS A 229 -0.19 -5.78 47.49
C LYS A 229 1.18 -6.04 48.09
N ALA A 230 2.21 -5.24 47.78
CA ALA A 230 3.61 -5.49 48.22
C ALA A 230 4.12 -4.43 49.18
N PRO A 231 4.46 -4.84 50.44
CA PRO A 231 5.05 -3.90 51.42
C PRO A 231 6.58 -3.70 51.27
N THR A 232 7.24 -4.37 50.30
CA THR A 232 8.73 -4.27 50.24
C THR A 232 9.24 -4.41 48.79
N TYR A 233 10.00 -3.43 48.38
CA TYR A 233 10.72 -3.36 47.12
C TYR A 233 11.73 -4.50 46.96
N LYS A 234 11.57 -5.34 45.94
CA LYS A 234 12.63 -6.19 45.38
C LYS A 234 12.77 -5.90 43.91
N SER A 235 13.89 -5.27 43.51
CA SER A 235 14.22 -5.05 42.11
C SER A 235 14.51 -6.41 41.43
N SER A 236 13.68 -6.85 40.50
CA SER A 236 14.00 -7.95 39.60
C SER A 236 14.43 -7.39 38.25
N ARG A 237 15.65 -7.73 37.82
CA ARG A 237 16.09 -7.50 36.44
C ARG A 237 15.30 -8.41 35.53
N VAL A 238 14.61 -7.82 34.56
CA VAL A 238 13.99 -8.56 33.47
C VAL A 238 15.12 -8.97 32.52
N THR A 239 15.46 -10.24 32.50
CA THR A 239 16.28 -10.84 31.45
C THR A 239 15.33 -11.32 30.37
N SER A 240 15.45 -10.75 29.18
CA SER A 240 14.65 -11.16 28.00
C SER A 240 15.31 -12.38 27.36
N ASP A 241 14.77 -13.56 27.58
CA ASP A 241 15.05 -14.72 26.73
C ASP A 241 14.18 -14.63 25.45
N VAL A 242 14.74 -14.02 24.42
CA VAL A 242 14.12 -13.93 23.07
C VAL A 242 14.82 -14.86 22.07
N ALA A 243 15.60 -15.83 22.55
CA ALA A 243 16.51 -16.62 21.70
C ALA A 243 15.85 -17.80 20.95
N ASP A 244 14.61 -18.19 21.22
CA ASP A 244 14.03 -19.44 20.69
C ASP A 244 13.01 -19.27 19.55
N LEU A 245 12.91 -18.11 18.88
CA LEU A 245 11.93 -17.85 17.78
C LEU A 245 12.53 -17.95 16.37
N VAL A 246 13.64 -18.64 16.18
CA VAL A 246 14.42 -18.64 14.92
C VAL A 246 14.04 -19.79 14.00
N GLN A 247 12.77 -19.94 13.58
CA GLN A 247 12.45 -20.85 12.45
C GLN A 247 11.24 -20.44 11.60
N TYR A 248 10.92 -19.15 11.48
CA TYR A 248 9.82 -18.71 10.63
C TYR A 248 10.30 -17.92 9.41
N ASN A 249 9.53 -18.00 8.31
CA ASN A 249 9.69 -17.19 7.11
C ASN A 249 9.86 -15.70 7.51
N ALA A 250 10.79 -14.99 6.90
CA ALA A 250 11.17 -13.62 7.28
C ALA A 250 9.98 -12.62 7.36
N ILE A 251 8.92 -12.84 6.57
CA ILE A 251 7.70 -12.02 6.63
C ILE A 251 6.91 -12.33 7.90
N GLU A 252 6.74 -13.60 8.24
CA GLU A 252 6.01 -14.01 9.45
C GLU A 252 6.75 -13.54 10.71
N GLU A 253 8.08 -13.59 10.70
CA GLU A 253 8.91 -13.09 11.80
C GLU A 253 8.70 -11.58 12.00
N LEU A 254 8.71 -10.78 10.92
CA LEU A 254 8.44 -9.35 11.00
C LEU A 254 7.02 -9.05 11.52
N VAL A 255 6.02 -9.79 11.07
CA VAL A 255 4.63 -9.64 11.54
C VAL A 255 4.52 -9.99 13.03
N ASN A 256 5.18 -11.06 13.47
CA ASN A 256 5.21 -11.46 14.87
C ASN A 256 5.91 -10.40 15.74
N CYS A 257 7.04 -9.85 15.28
CA CYS A 257 7.74 -8.77 15.98
C CYS A 257 6.86 -7.51 16.08
N TYR A 258 6.17 -7.15 15.00
CA TYR A 258 5.22 -6.04 15.00
C TYR A 258 4.11 -6.24 16.02
N ASN A 259 3.43 -7.38 15.98
CA ASN A 259 2.32 -7.70 16.89
C ASN A 259 2.78 -7.67 18.36
N PHE A 260 3.96 -8.21 18.63
CA PHE A 260 4.55 -8.19 19.96
C PHE A 260 4.87 -6.77 20.43
N GLU A 261 5.53 -5.95 19.59
CA GLU A 261 5.89 -4.57 19.93
C GLU A 261 4.63 -3.72 20.17
N VAL A 262 3.61 -3.87 19.31
CA VAL A 262 2.33 -3.15 19.47
C VAL A 262 1.65 -3.54 20.77
N ALA A 263 1.54 -4.85 21.07
CA ALA A 263 0.89 -5.32 22.29
C ALA A 263 1.61 -4.82 23.55
N CYS A 264 2.95 -4.91 23.59
CA CYS A 264 3.75 -4.41 24.71
C CYS A 264 3.64 -2.89 24.89
N GLY A 265 3.69 -2.15 23.77
CA GLY A 265 3.60 -0.69 23.84
C GLY A 265 2.22 -0.19 24.23
N ILE A 266 1.13 -0.84 23.76
CA ILE A 266 -0.23 -0.53 24.21
C ILE A 266 -0.33 -0.71 25.73
N ARG A 267 0.14 -1.86 26.24
CA ARG A 267 0.12 -2.13 27.68
C ARG A 267 0.90 -1.07 28.48
N LEU A 268 2.08 -0.65 27.99
CA LEU A 268 2.85 0.41 28.62
C LEU A 268 2.11 1.75 28.64
N ILE A 269 1.43 2.09 27.52
CA ILE A 269 0.64 3.32 27.42
C ILE A 269 -0.56 3.26 28.39
N GLU A 270 -1.25 2.13 28.44
CA GLU A 270 -2.38 1.92 29.37
C GLU A 270 -1.96 2.10 30.84
N GLU A 271 -0.85 1.50 31.25
CA GLU A 271 -0.28 1.68 32.57
C GLU A 271 0.05 3.13 32.87
N TYR A 272 0.70 3.83 31.92
CA TYR A 272 1.00 5.24 32.06
C TYR A 272 -0.27 6.09 32.20
N LEU A 273 -1.30 5.84 31.40
CA LEU A 273 -2.57 6.57 31.48
C LEU A 273 -3.29 6.33 32.80
N ALA A 274 -3.33 5.09 33.28
CA ALA A 274 -3.92 4.73 34.57
C ALA A 274 -3.22 5.44 35.75
N MET A 275 -1.89 5.58 35.69
CA MET A 275 -1.08 6.28 36.70
C MET A 275 -1.13 7.81 36.56
N SER A 276 -1.52 8.34 35.40
CA SER A 276 -1.40 9.77 35.05
C SER A 276 -2.15 10.70 36.02
N SER A 277 -3.28 10.25 36.57
CA SER A 277 -4.07 11.02 37.56
C SER A 277 -3.30 11.24 38.85
N MET A 278 -2.55 10.23 39.32
CA MET A 278 -1.70 10.36 40.51
C MET A 278 -0.47 11.24 40.24
N MET A 279 0.16 11.09 39.06
CA MET A 279 1.32 11.90 38.69
C MET A 279 1.04 13.38 38.60
N LYS A 280 -0.21 13.78 38.32
CA LYS A 280 -0.66 15.19 38.28
C LYS A 280 -0.76 15.82 39.66
N ASN A 281 -0.94 15.04 40.73
CA ASN A 281 -1.11 15.53 42.09
C ASN A 281 0.18 16.12 42.69
N GLY A 282 1.36 15.79 42.16
CA GLY A 282 2.67 16.30 42.56
C GLY A 282 3.24 17.32 41.59
N GLN A 283 2.45 18.28 41.10
CA GLN A 283 2.91 19.22 40.09
C GLN A 283 4.14 20.02 40.51
N SER A 284 5.18 19.98 39.67
CA SER A 284 6.34 20.85 39.78
C SER A 284 5.93 22.31 39.54
N LYS A 285 6.78 23.26 39.96
CA LYS A 285 6.58 24.72 39.78
C LYS A 285 6.21 25.14 38.34
N HIS A 286 6.37 24.25 37.35
CA HIS A 286 6.09 24.45 35.92
C HIS A 286 4.90 23.63 35.38
N GLY A 287 4.15 22.95 36.25
CA GLY A 287 2.91 22.26 35.85
C GLY A 287 3.10 20.99 34.96
N LYS A 288 4.34 20.55 34.76
CA LYS A 288 4.64 19.33 33.96
C LYS A 288 4.90 18.13 34.88
N PRO A 289 4.42 16.91 34.55
CA PRO A 289 4.76 15.71 35.29
C PRO A 289 6.26 15.42 35.16
N LEU A 290 6.86 14.79 36.20
CA LEU A 290 8.28 14.38 36.17
C LEU A 290 8.55 13.27 35.17
N ILE A 291 7.55 12.42 34.91
CA ILE A 291 7.59 11.37 33.91
C ILE A 291 6.56 11.71 32.83
N SER A 292 6.99 11.78 31.59
CA SER A 292 6.11 11.95 30.44
C SER A 292 6.44 10.87 29.41
N LEU A 293 5.39 10.24 28.86
CA LEU A 293 5.49 9.31 27.76
C LEU A 293 5.14 10.03 26.47
N GLY A 294 5.99 9.93 25.44
CA GLY A 294 5.77 10.55 24.14
C GLY A 294 5.86 9.54 23.02
N VAL A 295 5.07 9.71 21.98
CA VAL A 295 5.19 8.99 20.73
C VAL A 295 5.96 9.86 19.75
N GLU A 296 6.95 9.30 19.04
CA GLU A 296 7.84 10.01 18.09
C GLU A 296 8.56 11.23 18.72
N GLY A 297 8.92 11.13 19.99
CA GLY A 297 9.64 12.20 20.71
C GLY A 297 8.81 13.41 21.11
N LYS A 298 7.50 13.40 20.87
CA LYS A 298 6.57 14.48 21.29
C LYS A 298 5.97 14.15 22.65
N CYS A 299 6.55 14.71 23.70
CA CYS A 299 6.15 14.46 25.09
C CYS A 299 5.06 15.41 25.62
N ASP A 300 4.61 16.38 24.82
CA ASP A 300 3.69 17.44 25.29
C ASP A 300 2.21 17.16 25.00
N GLU A 301 1.88 16.10 24.26
CA GLU A 301 0.52 15.68 23.95
C GLU A 301 0.11 14.46 24.77
N LEU A 302 -1.19 14.31 25.02
CA LEU A 302 -1.76 13.07 25.55
C LEU A 302 -1.37 11.91 24.63
N VAL A 303 -0.79 10.85 25.20
CA VAL A 303 -0.38 9.68 24.44
C VAL A 303 -1.62 8.99 23.87
N ASP A 304 -1.69 8.94 22.54
CA ASP A 304 -2.75 8.30 21.78
C ASP A 304 -2.27 6.93 21.29
N ILE A 305 -3.01 5.88 21.66
CA ILE A 305 -2.71 4.50 21.28
C ILE A 305 -2.70 4.34 19.76
N ASN A 306 -3.65 4.97 19.04
CA ASN A 306 -3.70 4.87 17.59
C ASN A 306 -2.50 5.58 16.92
N LYS A 307 -2.03 6.69 17.48
CA LYS A 307 -0.79 7.34 17.03
C LYS A 307 0.42 6.41 17.23
N TYR A 308 0.51 5.73 18.37
CA TYR A 308 1.55 4.74 18.63
C TYR A 308 1.50 3.57 17.63
N ILE A 309 0.32 2.98 17.43
CA ILE A 309 0.12 1.88 16.46
C ILE A 309 0.54 2.34 15.07
N ARG A 310 0.12 3.53 14.63
CA ARG A 310 0.47 4.08 13.32
C ARG A 310 1.97 4.30 13.16
N ALA A 311 2.64 4.85 14.17
CA ALA A 311 4.09 5.05 14.16
C ALA A 311 4.84 3.70 14.09
N THR A 312 4.40 2.71 14.86
CA THR A 312 4.97 1.34 14.82
C THR A 312 4.73 0.69 13.46
N ARG A 313 3.54 0.83 12.87
CA ARG A 313 3.28 0.36 11.50
C ARG A 313 4.21 0.99 10.49
N SER A 314 4.37 2.31 10.53
CA SER A 314 5.30 3.03 9.64
C SER A 314 6.71 2.45 9.71
N LYS A 315 7.23 2.22 10.91
CA LYS A 315 8.54 1.61 11.15
C LYS A 315 8.67 0.22 10.53
N TYR A 316 7.65 -0.63 10.68
CA TYR A 316 7.71 -2.00 10.15
C TYR A 316 7.50 -2.05 8.64
N TRP A 317 6.64 -1.21 8.06
CA TRP A 317 6.53 -1.06 6.61
C TRP A 317 7.84 -0.56 5.99
N GLU A 318 8.48 0.43 6.61
CA GLU A 318 9.79 0.90 6.17
C GLU A 318 10.84 -0.22 6.26
N SER A 319 10.89 -0.94 7.39
CA SER A 319 11.81 -2.08 7.59
C SER A 319 11.61 -3.17 6.53
N LEU A 320 10.37 -3.50 6.18
CA LEU A 320 10.05 -4.48 5.14
C LEU A 320 10.64 -4.08 3.78
N PHE A 321 10.57 -2.80 3.41
CA PHE A 321 11.04 -2.31 2.11
C PHE A 321 12.58 -2.32 1.97
N TYR A 322 13.30 -2.54 3.06
CA TYR A 322 14.75 -2.77 3.04
C TYR A 322 15.13 -4.26 3.11
N GLN A 323 14.16 -5.17 3.28
CA GLN A 323 14.45 -6.59 3.33
C GLN A 323 14.84 -7.15 1.95
N PRO A 324 15.79 -8.11 1.89
CA PRO A 324 16.20 -8.75 0.62
C PRO A 324 15.02 -9.36 -0.15
N VAL A 325 14.02 -9.90 0.55
CA VAL A 325 12.80 -10.47 -0.05
C VAL A 325 12.04 -9.46 -0.93
N ILE A 326 12.20 -8.17 -0.68
CA ILE A 326 11.62 -7.08 -1.48
C ILE A 326 12.67 -6.49 -2.43
N THR A 327 13.86 -6.14 -1.93
CA THR A 327 14.87 -5.40 -2.72
C THR A 327 15.45 -6.22 -3.87
N GLU A 328 15.56 -7.55 -3.73
CA GLU A 328 16.05 -8.42 -4.79
C GLU A 328 15.05 -8.57 -5.96
N LYS A 329 13.74 -8.36 -5.72
CA LYS A 329 12.69 -8.59 -6.72
C LYS A 329 12.30 -7.34 -7.53
N PHE A 330 12.45 -6.14 -6.97
CA PHE A 330 11.95 -4.91 -7.57
C PHE A 330 13.08 -4.00 -8.04
N THR A 331 12.82 -3.23 -9.11
CA THR A 331 13.75 -2.18 -9.58
C THR A 331 13.80 -1.00 -8.63
N SER A 332 14.85 -0.18 -8.69
CA SER A 332 15.03 0.99 -7.82
C SER A 332 13.84 1.96 -7.92
N ASN A 333 13.31 2.21 -9.10
CA ASN A 333 12.14 3.08 -9.29
C ASN A 333 10.90 2.58 -8.53
N LEU A 334 10.64 1.26 -8.55
CA LEU A 334 9.54 0.66 -7.80
C LEU A 334 9.80 0.68 -6.28
N LEU A 335 11.06 0.49 -5.86
CA LEU A 335 11.43 0.60 -4.45
C LEU A 335 11.27 2.02 -3.93
N ASP A 336 11.60 3.04 -4.74
CA ASP A 336 11.41 4.45 -4.38
C ASP A 336 9.93 4.83 -4.31
N GLU A 337 9.10 4.31 -5.23
CA GLU A 337 7.64 4.43 -5.14
C GLU A 337 7.12 3.82 -3.82
N LEU A 338 7.55 2.61 -3.47
CA LEU A 338 7.19 1.96 -2.20
C LEU A 338 7.63 2.77 -0.98
N ARG A 339 8.88 3.23 -0.95
CA ARG A 339 9.43 4.03 0.16
C ARG A 339 8.70 5.36 0.31
N SER A 340 8.32 5.99 -0.80
CA SER A 340 7.54 7.23 -0.76
C SER A 340 6.12 7.02 -0.22
N SER A 341 5.56 5.82 -0.38
CA SER A 341 4.22 5.46 0.08
C SER A 341 4.17 4.97 1.54
N VAL A 342 5.29 4.90 2.27
CA VAL A 342 5.32 4.42 3.68
C VAL A 342 4.29 5.11 4.56
N ARG A 343 4.10 6.43 4.39
CA ARG A 343 3.12 7.19 5.18
C ARG A 343 1.69 6.73 4.96
N GLU A 344 1.35 6.36 3.72
CA GLU A 344 0.04 5.82 3.37
C GLU A 344 -0.08 4.37 3.86
N MET A 345 0.99 3.58 3.74
CA MET A 345 1.03 2.21 4.24
C MET A 345 0.87 2.12 5.75
N ALA A 346 1.31 3.13 6.53
CA ALA A 346 1.13 3.18 7.97
C ALA A 346 -0.35 3.13 8.41
N ASP A 347 -1.26 3.45 7.52
CA ASP A 347 -2.70 3.35 7.77
C ASP A 347 -3.24 1.93 7.57
N TYR A 348 -2.52 1.07 6.83
CA TYR A 348 -2.87 -0.35 6.66
C TYR A 348 -2.27 -1.20 7.78
N GLU A 349 -3.03 -2.21 8.25
CA GLU A 349 -2.53 -3.17 9.23
C GLU A 349 -1.27 -3.87 8.69
N PHE A 350 -0.22 -3.96 9.51
CA PHE A 350 0.99 -4.70 9.17
C PHE A 350 0.74 -6.19 9.39
N SER A 351 0.10 -6.84 8.42
CA SER A 351 -0.31 -8.23 8.45
C SER A 351 0.21 -9.00 7.25
N ALA A 352 0.32 -10.31 7.37
CA ALA A 352 0.71 -11.17 6.25
C ALA A 352 -0.20 -10.97 5.02
N TYR A 353 -1.51 -10.79 5.25
CA TYR A 353 -2.48 -10.50 4.19
C TYR A 353 -2.14 -9.23 3.41
N ASN A 354 -1.95 -8.10 4.10
CA ASN A 354 -1.65 -6.82 3.44
C ASN A 354 -0.27 -6.83 2.77
N ILE A 355 0.72 -7.49 3.37
CA ILE A 355 2.05 -7.67 2.79
C ILE A 355 1.97 -8.49 1.49
N LEU A 356 1.28 -9.64 1.50
CA LEU A 356 1.11 -10.48 0.32
C LEU A 356 0.30 -9.76 -0.77
N THR A 357 -0.76 -9.05 -0.38
CA THR A 357 -1.56 -8.23 -1.31
C THR A 357 -0.69 -7.16 -1.98
N LEU A 358 0.16 -6.47 -1.21
CA LEU A 358 1.12 -5.50 -1.75
C LEU A 358 2.10 -6.17 -2.73
N ILE A 359 2.69 -7.30 -2.35
CA ILE A 359 3.63 -8.05 -3.21
C ILE A 359 2.95 -8.46 -4.52
N ILE A 360 1.70 -8.94 -4.48
CA ILE A 360 0.93 -9.30 -5.68
C ILE A 360 0.68 -8.07 -6.56
N LYS A 361 0.26 -6.95 -5.97
CA LYS A 361 0.08 -5.67 -6.69
C LYS A 361 1.40 -5.21 -7.34
N MET A 362 2.50 -5.32 -6.63
CA MET A 362 3.83 -4.94 -7.13
C MET A 362 4.34 -5.89 -8.20
N ASN A 363 4.12 -7.19 -8.09
CA ASN A 363 4.47 -8.14 -9.15
C ASN A 363 3.74 -7.83 -10.46
N LYS A 364 2.47 -7.39 -10.41
CA LYS A 364 1.76 -6.92 -11.60
C LYS A 364 2.38 -5.65 -12.18
N LYS A 365 2.88 -4.74 -11.35
CA LYS A 365 3.59 -3.53 -11.77
C LYS A 365 5.03 -3.82 -12.21
N THR A 366 5.64 -4.93 -11.76
CA THR A 366 7.05 -5.24 -12.03
C THR A 366 7.32 -5.36 -13.53
N ILE A 367 6.42 -5.99 -14.29
CA ILE A 367 6.57 -6.11 -15.74
C ILE A 367 6.59 -4.72 -16.38
N VAL A 368 5.63 -3.86 -16.01
CA VAL A 368 5.57 -2.47 -16.50
C VAL A 368 6.78 -1.67 -16.02
N GLY A 369 7.17 -1.82 -14.76
CA GLY A 369 8.33 -1.16 -14.17
C GLY A 369 9.65 -1.60 -14.79
N ILE A 370 9.81 -2.86 -15.16
CA ILE A 370 10.99 -3.34 -15.91
C ILE A 370 10.98 -2.76 -17.32
N GLU A 371 9.83 -2.74 -18.01
CA GLU A 371 9.71 -2.10 -19.32
C GLU A 371 10.09 -0.62 -19.26
N GLU A 372 9.60 0.10 -18.25
CA GLU A 372 9.95 1.51 -18.01
C GLU A 372 11.44 1.66 -17.70
N THR A 373 12.03 0.75 -16.93
CA THR A 373 13.47 0.73 -16.62
C THR A 373 14.30 0.48 -17.88
N ILE A 374 13.87 -0.45 -18.76
CA ILE A 374 14.51 -0.67 -20.05
C ILE A 374 14.53 0.63 -20.87
N ILE A 375 13.39 1.30 -20.95
CA ILE A 375 13.26 2.56 -21.71
C ILE A 375 14.12 3.66 -21.07
N ALA A 376 14.11 3.78 -19.75
CA ALA A 376 14.92 4.77 -19.04
C ALA A 376 16.44 4.55 -19.23
N LEU A 377 16.91 3.31 -19.16
CA LEU A 377 18.30 2.95 -19.44
C LEU A 377 18.66 3.21 -20.90
N PHE A 378 17.77 2.84 -21.82
CA PHE A 378 17.96 3.09 -23.24
C PHE A 378 18.05 4.58 -23.53
N ASP A 379 17.15 5.40 -22.99
CA ASP A 379 17.17 6.85 -23.12
C ASP A 379 18.45 7.46 -22.52
N LYS A 380 18.84 6.98 -21.34
CA LYS A 380 20.08 7.43 -20.69
C LYS A 380 21.31 7.16 -21.54
N TRP A 381 21.35 6.04 -22.25
CA TRP A 381 22.50 5.63 -23.09
C TRP A 381 22.43 6.14 -24.53
N THR A 382 21.23 6.45 -25.04
CA THR A 382 21.00 7.00 -26.39
C THR A 382 20.62 8.48 -26.39
N ARG A 383 20.61 9.14 -25.22
CA ARG A 383 20.20 10.54 -25.09
C ARG A 383 20.96 11.43 -26.04
N LEU A 384 20.20 12.10 -26.90
CA LEU A 384 20.71 13.14 -27.79
C LEU A 384 20.97 14.39 -26.96
N ASP A 385 22.25 14.82 -26.87
CA ASP A 385 22.55 16.19 -26.46
C ASP A 385 22.14 17.12 -27.60
N TRP A 386 21.09 17.88 -27.35
CA TRP A 386 20.60 18.91 -28.26
C TRP A 386 21.55 20.11 -28.21
N HIS A 387 22.66 20.05 -28.92
CA HIS A 387 23.35 21.24 -29.35
C HIS A 387 22.84 21.57 -30.76
N GLU A 388 22.10 22.69 -30.90
CA GLU A 388 21.52 23.17 -32.16
C GLU A 388 22.52 23.22 -33.33
N ASN A 389 23.81 23.33 -33.05
CA ASN A 389 24.89 23.46 -34.00
C ASN A 389 25.82 22.24 -34.08
N SER A 390 25.51 21.11 -33.48
CA SER A 390 26.37 19.93 -33.55
C SER A 390 26.08 19.11 -34.81
N PRO A 391 27.07 18.87 -35.68
CA PRO A 391 26.89 17.95 -36.81
C PRO A 391 26.69 16.48 -36.39
N ASN A 392 26.86 16.19 -35.10
CA ASN A 392 26.77 14.85 -34.52
C ASN A 392 25.52 14.67 -33.63
N ARG A 393 24.35 15.06 -34.13
CA ARG A 393 23.06 14.91 -33.43
C ARG A 393 22.72 13.48 -32.97
N HIS A 394 23.50 12.50 -33.44
CA HIS A 394 23.27 11.09 -33.25
C HIS A 394 24.17 10.42 -32.20
N TYR A 395 24.95 11.19 -31.44
CA TYR A 395 25.89 10.64 -30.46
C TYR A 395 25.67 11.21 -29.08
N TYR A 396 25.61 10.33 -28.09
CA TYR A 396 25.51 10.70 -26.69
C TYR A 396 26.80 11.38 -26.22
N ASN A 397 26.71 12.59 -25.66
CA ASN A 397 27.81 13.35 -25.07
C ASN A 397 29.13 13.38 -25.92
N GLY A 398 29.04 13.28 -27.23
CA GLY A 398 30.19 13.22 -28.10
C GLY A 398 31.06 11.95 -28.02
N TRP A 399 30.60 10.92 -27.30
CA TRP A 399 31.41 9.73 -27.03
C TRP A 399 31.43 8.73 -28.16
N LYS A 400 30.61 8.87 -29.17
CA LYS A 400 30.57 8.05 -30.39
C LYS A 400 30.49 6.54 -30.16
N THR A 401 29.92 6.12 -29.02
CA THR A 401 29.75 4.70 -28.67
C THR A 401 28.45 4.12 -29.16
N ASN A 402 27.44 4.98 -29.39
CA ASN A 402 26.11 4.60 -29.78
C ASN A 402 25.64 5.40 -30.98
N SER A 403 24.80 4.80 -31.82
CA SER A 403 24.00 5.56 -32.79
C SER A 403 22.71 6.06 -32.10
N ALA A 404 21.99 6.98 -32.75
CA ALA A 404 20.77 7.58 -32.20
C ALA A 404 19.71 6.57 -31.70
N PHE A 405 19.71 5.37 -32.26
CA PHE A 405 18.65 4.39 -32.06
C PHE A 405 19.18 3.03 -31.54
N ARG A 406 20.48 2.94 -31.26
CA ARG A 406 21.09 1.64 -30.97
C ARG A 406 22.30 1.80 -30.07
N ILE A 407 22.33 1.00 -29.00
CA ILE A 407 23.45 0.92 -28.08
C ILE A 407 24.46 -0.10 -28.63
N GLY A 408 25.73 0.30 -28.70
CA GLY A 408 26.83 -0.59 -29.09
C GLY A 408 27.33 -1.44 -27.93
N LYS A 409 28.35 -2.26 -28.18
CA LYS A 409 28.97 -3.15 -27.18
C LYS A 409 29.33 -2.44 -25.88
N LYS A 410 29.59 -1.13 -25.93
CA LYS A 410 30.01 -0.32 -24.79
C LYS A 410 29.05 0.83 -24.57
N ALA A 411 28.36 0.82 -23.43
CA ALA A 411 27.58 1.94 -22.96
C ALA A 411 28.41 2.77 -21.96
N ILE A 412 28.31 4.09 -22.07
CA ILE A 412 28.96 5.04 -21.17
C ILE A 412 27.88 5.93 -20.58
N GLN A 413 27.93 6.13 -19.27
CA GLN A 413 26.97 6.98 -18.56
C GLN A 413 27.67 7.81 -17.49
N ASP A 414 27.10 8.98 -17.19
CA ASP A 414 27.51 9.79 -16.06
C ASP A 414 27.14 9.09 -14.76
N PHE A 415 28.16 8.80 -13.96
CA PHE A 415 28.00 8.16 -12.67
C PHE A 415 29.25 8.40 -11.82
N TYR A 416 29.09 9.10 -10.71
CA TYR A 416 30.16 9.34 -9.76
C TYR A 416 30.12 8.28 -8.64
N ALA A 417 31.09 7.37 -8.69
CA ALA A 417 31.16 6.21 -7.80
C ALA A 417 31.83 6.48 -6.45
N TRP A 418 32.28 7.70 -6.18
CA TRP A 418 33.02 8.04 -4.96
C TRP A 418 32.17 8.94 -4.05
N SER A 419 32.24 8.68 -2.74
CA SER A 419 31.64 9.52 -1.70
C SER A 419 32.73 9.82 -0.66
N TRP A 420 32.98 11.11 -0.36
CA TRP A 420 34.00 11.56 0.60
C TRP A 420 35.42 11.01 0.36
N GLY A 421 35.75 10.66 -0.88
CA GLY A 421 37.06 10.10 -1.27
C GLY A 421 37.11 8.59 -1.40
N ASP A 422 36.16 7.86 -0.83
CA ASP A 422 36.05 6.42 -0.92
C ASP A 422 35.02 5.97 -1.98
N VAL A 423 35.13 4.72 -2.44
CA VAL A 423 34.20 4.14 -3.40
C VAL A 423 32.91 3.75 -2.70
N ASP A 424 31.80 4.30 -3.16
CA ASP A 424 30.46 4.03 -2.63
C ASP A 424 29.87 2.76 -3.25
N ALA A 425 30.09 1.64 -2.55
CA ALA A 425 29.60 0.32 -2.97
C ALA A 425 28.10 0.29 -3.15
N TRP A 426 27.34 0.94 -2.26
CA TRP A 426 25.89 0.88 -2.26
C TRP A 426 25.30 1.55 -3.50
N ARG A 427 25.75 2.75 -3.84
CA ARG A 427 25.33 3.45 -5.07
C ARG A 427 25.70 2.68 -6.34
N ILE A 428 26.86 2.02 -6.36
CA ILE A 428 27.28 1.19 -7.48
C ILE A 428 26.34 0.00 -7.63
N ILE A 429 26.05 -0.71 -6.55
CA ILE A 429 25.16 -1.86 -6.53
C ILE A 429 23.76 -1.48 -7.00
N GLU A 430 23.20 -0.39 -6.48
CA GLU A 430 21.88 0.09 -6.86
C GLU A 430 21.79 0.35 -8.38
N MET A 431 22.74 1.10 -8.93
CA MET A 431 22.78 1.43 -10.36
C MET A 431 22.97 0.19 -11.25
N LEU A 432 23.88 -0.72 -10.87
CA LEU A 432 24.15 -1.92 -11.66
C LEU A 432 23.04 -2.96 -11.52
N SER A 433 22.33 -3.00 -10.41
CA SER A 433 21.21 -3.89 -10.18
C SER A 433 20.07 -3.69 -11.17
N ASP A 434 19.77 -2.43 -11.52
CA ASP A 434 18.74 -2.14 -12.53
C ASP A 434 19.16 -2.65 -13.93
N VAL A 435 20.45 -2.52 -14.27
CA VAL A 435 20.97 -3.07 -15.52
C VAL A 435 20.90 -4.58 -15.52
N GLU A 436 21.31 -5.24 -14.42
CA GLU A 436 21.27 -6.70 -14.30
C GLU A 436 19.86 -7.25 -14.36
N LYS A 437 18.90 -6.65 -13.60
CA LYS A 437 17.48 -7.04 -13.63
C LYS A 437 16.85 -6.87 -15.02
N THR A 438 17.22 -5.80 -15.72
CA THR A 438 16.78 -5.58 -17.10
C THR A 438 17.29 -6.67 -18.04
N MET A 439 18.57 -7.05 -17.91
CA MET A 439 19.16 -8.11 -18.72
C MET A 439 18.62 -9.49 -18.35
N ASP A 440 18.41 -9.76 -17.06
CA ASP A 440 17.75 -11.00 -16.57
C ASP A 440 16.35 -11.17 -17.17
N PHE A 441 15.56 -10.10 -17.23
CA PHE A 441 14.25 -10.12 -17.85
C PHE A 441 14.31 -10.48 -19.34
N LEU A 442 15.24 -9.89 -20.08
CA LEU A 442 15.39 -10.15 -21.51
C LEU A 442 16.03 -11.52 -21.79
N ASP A 443 16.92 -11.97 -20.92
CA ASP A 443 17.60 -13.27 -21.03
C ASP A 443 16.68 -14.44 -20.67
N ALA A 444 15.61 -14.19 -19.91
CA ALA A 444 14.66 -15.20 -19.45
C ALA A 444 15.32 -16.40 -18.74
N GLY A 445 16.41 -16.16 -18.00
CA GLY A 445 17.11 -17.16 -17.20
C GLY A 445 18.02 -18.11 -17.99
N HIS A 446 18.36 -17.81 -19.25
CA HIS A 446 19.25 -18.66 -20.06
C HIS A 446 20.70 -18.63 -19.60
N THR A 447 21.15 -17.53 -19.00
CA THR A 447 22.53 -17.40 -18.50
C THR A 447 22.61 -17.87 -17.06
N ASP A 448 23.32 -18.98 -16.83
CA ASP A 448 23.63 -19.43 -15.47
C ASP A 448 24.81 -18.64 -14.90
N TRP A 449 24.63 -18.09 -13.68
CA TRP A 449 25.65 -17.30 -13.01
C TRP A 449 25.55 -17.47 -11.49
N PRO A 450 26.57 -18.05 -10.83
CA PRO A 450 26.45 -18.46 -9.43
C PRO A 450 26.69 -17.34 -8.42
N PHE A 451 27.16 -16.16 -8.86
CA PHE A 451 27.57 -15.09 -7.96
C PHE A 451 26.52 -13.97 -7.88
N LYS A 452 26.29 -13.43 -6.69
CA LYS A 452 25.43 -12.26 -6.51
C LYS A 452 26.19 -10.97 -6.83
N LEU A 453 25.53 -10.01 -7.51
CA LEU A 453 26.12 -8.70 -7.84
C LEU A 453 26.67 -8.00 -6.60
N ASN A 454 25.95 -8.06 -5.48
CA ASN A 454 26.37 -7.44 -4.22
C ASN A 454 27.73 -7.94 -3.73
N ASP A 455 27.96 -9.24 -3.81
CA ASP A 455 29.20 -9.86 -3.36
C ASP A 455 30.35 -9.52 -4.30
N ILE A 456 30.10 -9.58 -5.63
CA ILE A 456 31.07 -9.20 -6.66
C ILE A 456 31.55 -7.76 -6.44
N ILE A 457 30.64 -6.82 -6.24
CA ILE A 457 30.99 -5.39 -6.11
C ILE A 457 31.73 -5.13 -4.79
N LYS A 458 31.26 -5.73 -3.68
CA LYS A 458 31.94 -5.59 -2.39
C LYS A 458 33.36 -6.15 -2.43
N ASP A 459 33.54 -7.32 -3.02
CA ASP A 459 34.85 -7.97 -3.16
C ASP A 459 35.78 -7.14 -4.05
N ALA A 460 35.28 -6.65 -5.18
CA ALA A 460 36.06 -5.79 -6.07
C ALA A 460 36.54 -4.52 -5.36
N ILE A 461 35.64 -3.84 -4.62
CA ILE A 461 35.99 -2.61 -3.91
C ILE A 461 36.97 -2.89 -2.77
N ASN A 462 36.78 -3.95 -1.99
CA ASN A 462 37.69 -4.35 -0.93
C ASN A 462 39.11 -4.63 -1.46
N ASN A 463 39.21 -5.11 -2.70
CA ASN A 463 40.47 -5.33 -3.39
C ASN A 463 41.00 -4.09 -4.17
N GLY A 464 40.33 -2.95 -4.03
CA GLY A 464 40.71 -1.70 -4.73
C GLY A 464 40.46 -1.74 -6.25
N GLN A 465 39.68 -2.71 -6.73
CA GLN A 465 39.39 -2.89 -8.14
C GLN A 465 38.19 -2.00 -8.56
N THR A 466 38.45 -1.09 -9.48
CA THR A 466 37.40 -0.20 -10.06
C THR A 466 37.29 -0.35 -11.59
N ARG A 467 38.09 -1.24 -12.18
CA ARG A 467 38.14 -1.45 -13.64
C ARG A 467 37.86 -2.91 -13.99
N LYS A 468 37.10 -3.10 -15.07
CA LYS A 468 36.76 -4.43 -15.61
C LYS A 468 36.24 -5.38 -14.53
N ILE A 469 35.36 -4.89 -13.67
CA ILE A 469 34.65 -5.73 -12.72
C ILE A 469 33.70 -6.59 -13.53
N GLU A 470 33.86 -7.89 -13.45
CA GLU A 470 33.04 -8.84 -14.18
C GLU A 470 31.73 -9.09 -13.45
N THR A 471 30.60 -8.89 -14.14
CA THR A 471 29.25 -9.22 -13.66
C THR A 471 28.63 -10.27 -14.58
N LYS A 472 27.41 -10.67 -14.32
CA LYS A 472 26.69 -11.66 -15.12
C LYS A 472 26.66 -11.31 -16.61
N TYR A 473 26.31 -10.08 -16.99
CA TYR A 473 26.05 -9.68 -18.37
C TYR A 473 27.06 -8.69 -18.97
N PHE A 474 27.88 -8.04 -18.12
CA PHE A 474 28.78 -6.99 -18.58
C PHE A 474 30.04 -6.87 -17.69
N PHE A 475 31.04 -6.15 -18.22
CA PHE A 475 32.16 -5.66 -17.43
C PHE A 475 31.92 -4.18 -17.07
N ALA A 476 32.02 -3.83 -15.77
CA ALA A 476 31.87 -2.48 -15.31
C ALA A 476 33.23 -1.83 -15.03
N THR A 477 33.39 -0.56 -15.42
CA THR A 477 34.58 0.24 -15.12
C THR A 477 34.17 1.63 -14.65
N PHE A 478 34.65 2.03 -13.49
CA PHE A 478 34.36 3.32 -12.87
C PHE A 478 35.57 4.25 -12.98
N TYR A 479 35.36 5.47 -13.44
CA TYR A 479 36.38 6.49 -13.59
C TYR A 479 36.16 7.64 -12.62
N LYS A 480 37.26 8.15 -12.01
CA LYS A 480 37.22 9.31 -11.10
C LYS A 480 36.69 10.60 -11.75
N LYS A 481 36.60 10.63 -13.09
CA LYS A 481 36.00 11.75 -13.84
C LYS A 481 34.47 11.78 -13.76
N GLY A 482 33.84 10.82 -13.06
CA GLY A 482 32.38 10.75 -12.89
C GLY A 482 31.68 9.98 -14.01
N THR A 483 32.30 8.91 -14.52
CA THR A 483 31.70 8.07 -15.56
C THR A 483 31.81 6.60 -15.24
N CYS A 484 30.76 5.84 -15.62
CA CYS A 484 30.74 4.39 -15.64
C CYS A 484 30.70 3.88 -17.08
N HIS A 485 31.56 2.93 -17.38
CA HIS A 485 31.56 2.23 -18.66
C HIS A 485 31.12 0.80 -18.46
N LEU A 486 30.09 0.40 -19.20
CA LEU A 486 29.55 -0.96 -19.25
C LEU A 486 29.92 -1.59 -20.59
N GLU A 487 30.61 -2.72 -20.57
CA GLU A 487 30.93 -3.50 -21.78
C GLU A 487 30.17 -4.79 -21.75
N PHE A 488 29.15 -4.94 -22.62
CA PHE A 488 28.28 -6.10 -22.67
C PHE A 488 29.00 -7.33 -23.21
N LYS A 489 28.70 -8.51 -22.62
CA LYS A 489 29.32 -9.79 -22.99
C LYS A 489 28.59 -10.42 -24.17
N ASP A 490 27.26 -10.42 -24.18
CA ASP A 490 26.41 -11.01 -25.22
C ASP A 490 25.78 -9.95 -26.11
N MET A 491 26.17 -9.98 -27.39
CA MET A 491 25.67 -9.03 -28.38
C MET A 491 24.25 -9.35 -28.85
N ASN A 492 23.81 -10.62 -28.76
CA ASN A 492 22.46 -11.01 -29.13
C ASN A 492 21.46 -10.52 -28.06
N LEU A 493 21.83 -10.62 -26.79
CA LEU A 493 21.02 -10.09 -25.69
C LEU A 493 20.95 -8.57 -25.74
N LEU A 494 22.06 -7.91 -26.08
CA LEU A 494 22.09 -6.45 -26.30
C LEU A 494 21.22 -6.04 -27.49
N GLU A 495 21.21 -6.83 -28.57
CA GLU A 495 20.31 -6.59 -29.71
C GLU A 495 18.84 -6.71 -29.31
N LYS A 496 18.50 -7.72 -28.51
CA LYS A 496 17.15 -7.88 -27.96
C LYS A 496 16.74 -6.67 -27.13
N PHE A 497 17.66 -6.12 -26.31
CA PHE A 497 17.45 -4.87 -25.56
C PHE A 497 17.18 -3.67 -26.49
N ASN A 498 18.00 -3.49 -27.52
CA ASN A 498 17.82 -2.42 -28.52
C ASN A 498 16.48 -2.52 -29.24
N LEU A 499 16.10 -3.72 -29.69
CA LEU A 499 14.84 -3.96 -30.39
C LEU A 499 13.64 -3.68 -29.49
N PHE A 500 13.68 -4.19 -28.28
CA PHE A 500 12.60 -3.99 -27.30
C PHE A 500 12.35 -2.51 -27.04
N ALA A 501 13.42 -1.74 -26.71
CA ALA A 501 13.32 -0.33 -26.42
C ALA A 501 12.85 0.48 -27.64
N SER A 502 13.43 0.23 -28.82
CA SER A 502 13.08 0.95 -30.05
C SER A 502 11.65 0.68 -30.51
N GLN A 503 11.12 -0.54 -30.32
CA GLN A 503 9.71 -0.83 -30.58
C GLN A 503 8.78 -0.07 -29.64
N ARG A 504 9.10 -0.04 -28.33
CA ARG A 504 8.31 0.69 -27.34
C ARG A 504 8.31 2.21 -27.55
N LYS A 505 9.38 2.74 -28.09
CA LYS A 505 9.51 4.16 -28.47
C LYS A 505 8.87 4.50 -29.81
N GLY A 506 8.35 3.52 -30.54
CA GLY A 506 7.79 3.71 -31.87
C GLY A 506 8.82 4.11 -32.94
N TRP A 507 10.09 3.75 -32.75
CA TRP A 507 11.18 4.02 -33.69
C TRP A 507 11.33 2.96 -34.76
N LEU A 508 10.66 1.83 -34.59
CA LEU A 508 10.58 0.77 -35.61
C LEU A 508 9.18 0.70 -36.22
N PRO A 509 9.05 0.31 -37.49
CA PRO A 509 7.74 0.19 -38.12
C PRO A 509 6.82 -0.74 -37.34
N PRO A 510 5.48 -0.47 -37.29
CA PRO A 510 4.52 -1.33 -36.58
C PRO A 510 4.48 -2.78 -37.10
N GLN A 511 4.95 -2.99 -38.32
CA GLN A 511 5.06 -4.29 -38.99
C GLN A 511 6.43 -4.95 -38.81
N TYR A 512 7.34 -4.32 -38.05
CA TYR A 512 8.64 -4.91 -37.73
C TYR A 512 8.48 -6.31 -37.12
N GLY A 513 9.19 -7.28 -37.68
CA GLY A 513 9.09 -8.69 -37.26
C GLY A 513 7.82 -9.42 -37.72
N LYS A 514 6.96 -8.83 -38.55
CA LYS A 514 5.73 -9.44 -39.09
C LYS A 514 5.79 -9.64 -40.60
N LYS A 515 6.49 -8.78 -41.34
CA LYS A 515 6.67 -8.85 -42.79
C LYS A 515 8.11 -9.23 -43.14
N HIS A 516 8.33 -9.93 -44.24
CA HIS A 516 9.66 -10.08 -44.81
C HIS A 516 10.17 -8.74 -45.36
N TYR A 517 11.50 -8.53 -45.35
CA TYR A 517 12.10 -7.29 -45.85
C TYR A 517 11.65 -6.94 -47.28
N SER A 518 11.53 -7.98 -48.15
CA SER A 518 11.06 -7.81 -49.52
C SER A 518 9.63 -7.30 -49.67
N GLU A 519 8.79 -7.49 -48.65
CA GLU A 519 7.36 -7.13 -48.66
C GLU A 519 7.13 -5.75 -48.08
N MET A 520 8.17 -5.07 -47.60
CA MET A 520 8.13 -3.75 -47.00
C MET A 520 8.12 -2.66 -48.06
N ASP A 521 7.50 -1.55 -47.74
CA ASP A 521 7.58 -0.34 -48.56
C ASP A 521 8.94 0.36 -48.40
N ASP A 522 9.19 1.39 -49.22
CA ASP A 522 10.48 2.09 -49.24
C ASP A 522 10.75 2.88 -47.93
N GLU A 523 9.70 3.37 -47.25
CA GLU A 523 9.85 4.07 -45.95
C GLU A 523 10.20 3.06 -44.85
N GLU A 524 9.53 1.92 -44.77
CA GLU A 524 9.84 0.83 -43.84
C GLU A 524 11.27 0.32 -44.02
N LYS A 525 11.69 0.11 -45.28
CA LYS A 525 13.07 -0.32 -45.62
C LYS A 525 14.10 0.69 -45.18
N ALA A 526 13.88 1.99 -45.47
CA ALA A 526 14.79 3.05 -45.09
C ALA A 526 15.03 3.10 -43.56
N VAL A 527 13.97 2.93 -42.76
CA VAL A 527 14.09 2.86 -41.29
C VAL A 527 14.90 1.63 -40.84
N ILE A 528 14.67 0.47 -41.44
CA ILE A 528 15.40 -0.77 -41.11
C ILE A 528 16.86 -0.67 -41.51
N ASP A 529 17.15 -0.12 -42.68
CA ASP A 529 18.51 0.06 -43.18
C ASP A 529 19.32 1.05 -42.29
N ASP A 530 18.69 2.13 -41.84
CA ASP A 530 19.30 3.05 -40.87
C ASP A 530 19.52 2.43 -39.49
N PHE A 531 18.59 1.58 -39.05
CA PHE A 531 18.65 0.96 -37.73
C PHE A 531 19.69 -0.18 -37.68
N GLN A 532 19.64 -1.14 -38.61
CA GLN A 532 20.47 -2.36 -38.55
C GLN A 532 20.87 -2.96 -39.91
N GLY A 533 20.21 -2.57 -40.99
CA GLY A 533 20.38 -3.14 -42.31
C GLY A 533 19.62 -4.44 -42.60
N GLN A 534 19.46 -4.78 -43.88
CA GLN A 534 18.69 -5.92 -44.34
C GLN A 534 19.20 -7.26 -43.74
N ASP A 535 20.51 -7.53 -43.79
CA ASP A 535 21.09 -8.80 -43.33
C ASP A 535 20.78 -9.06 -41.84
N LYS A 536 20.88 -8.04 -41.01
CA LYS A 536 20.55 -8.14 -39.60
C LYS A 536 19.05 -8.32 -39.37
N TYR A 537 18.20 -7.66 -40.15
CA TYR A 537 16.77 -7.85 -40.08
C TYR A 537 16.37 -9.30 -40.40
N GLU A 538 16.97 -9.88 -41.44
CA GLU A 538 16.72 -11.28 -41.81
C GLU A 538 17.21 -12.26 -40.73
N GLU A 539 18.34 -11.96 -40.05
CA GLU A 539 18.80 -12.74 -38.88
C GLU A 539 17.78 -12.68 -37.74
N VAL A 540 17.22 -11.48 -37.45
CA VAL A 540 16.18 -11.32 -36.45
C VAL A 540 14.92 -12.09 -36.83
N MET A 541 14.51 -12.05 -38.07
CA MET A 541 13.35 -12.79 -38.59
C MET A 541 13.55 -14.30 -38.51
N ALA A 542 14.75 -14.80 -38.78
CA ALA A 542 15.07 -16.24 -38.66
C ALA A 542 15.02 -16.74 -37.21
N ARG A 543 15.25 -15.84 -36.22
CA ARG A 543 15.22 -16.14 -34.79
C ARG A 543 14.17 -15.28 -34.04
N ARG A 544 13.03 -15.08 -34.69
CA ARG A 544 11.97 -14.16 -34.21
C ARG A 544 11.53 -14.45 -32.78
N ASP A 545 11.36 -15.73 -32.43
CA ASP A 545 10.93 -16.12 -31.09
C ASP A 545 11.92 -15.72 -29.99
N TYR A 546 13.20 -15.66 -30.31
CA TYR A 546 14.22 -15.18 -29.39
C TYR A 546 14.20 -13.67 -29.27
N TYR A 547 14.19 -12.92 -30.38
CA TYR A 547 14.37 -11.49 -30.38
C TYR A 547 13.11 -10.68 -30.05
N LEU A 548 11.92 -11.19 -30.42
CA LEU A 548 10.67 -10.44 -30.39
C LEU A 548 9.63 -11.00 -29.39
N SER A 549 9.90 -12.15 -28.78
CA SER A 549 9.06 -12.64 -27.68
C SER A 549 9.38 -11.84 -26.41
N ALA A 550 8.60 -10.80 -26.16
CA ALA A 550 8.48 -10.28 -24.80
C ALA A 550 7.65 -11.30 -24.02
N SER A 551 8.30 -12.21 -23.32
CA SER A 551 7.62 -13.28 -22.60
C SER A 551 6.96 -12.78 -21.33
N THR A 552 5.81 -12.13 -21.50
CA THR A 552 4.87 -11.84 -20.40
C THR A 552 4.40 -13.13 -19.70
N ASN A 553 4.50 -14.28 -20.34
CA ASN A 553 4.01 -15.56 -19.84
C ASN A 553 5.05 -16.39 -19.04
N GLN A 554 6.34 -16.12 -19.13
CA GLN A 554 7.36 -16.94 -18.46
C GLN A 554 7.67 -16.48 -17.02
N LEU A 555 7.43 -15.22 -16.68
CA LEU A 555 7.61 -14.71 -15.31
C LEU A 555 6.50 -15.14 -14.33
N LEU A 556 5.33 -15.54 -14.84
CA LEU A 556 4.23 -16.06 -14.02
C LEU A 556 4.40 -17.56 -13.69
N MET A 557 5.32 -18.27 -14.32
CA MET A 557 5.55 -19.70 -14.11
C MET A 557 6.75 -20.01 -13.20
N GLY A 558 7.45 -19.01 -12.71
CA GLY A 558 8.64 -19.14 -11.85
C GLY A 558 8.40 -18.75 -10.39
N VAL A 559 7.14 -18.90 -9.87
CA VAL A 559 6.83 -18.76 -8.44
C VAL A 559 6.38 -20.09 -7.91
#